data_75b05ddbbff6a91cedc6ab52cae49bba
#
_entry.id   75b05ddbbff6a91cedc6ab52cae49bba
#
_cell.length_a   1.000
_cell.length_b   1.000
_cell.length_c   1.000
_cell.angle_alpha   90.00
_cell.angle_beta   90.00
_cell.angle_gamma   90.00
#
_symmetry.space_group_name_H-M   'P 1'
#
loop_
_entity.id
_entity.type
_entity.pdbx_description
1 polymer ?
#
loop_
_entity_poly.entity_id
_entity_poly.type
_entity_poly.pdbx_seq_one_letter_code
_entity_poly.pdbx_strand_id
1 'polypeptide(L)'
;MPDSESNLASSHVDVKNGTSVLSEMKISDEKRSVKKTPVTQIGKNGYPDSIYINAAKIFQGIRTEKSTGRVLVQYGNNSESPMVAFKDEHSRRASYELAFNALKYQNLLEEVLLDSKVYPCNSIPDELTSLLVVMLYDLQDRKFQKRKIFAEEDLVAEVQEIGHYLYRYKTKLAAALARCRIKYDALSIEYFVPETISKQEQRTSALPVCFWINTFKISLEDVFRDLEMKGFTKVESVSDFDHYTYAVDQHCHDVLVFPSSLREELLNLDLFADCKLLLQDKSRSLAVHSAQALLSEGGDIIMAHIGSHLTIAHMSVLTNDSSSRIFVCGVKSSAKEEELRNSLSHMGCKNIWLLHEDFTELQSTDSRLEKAKVILLLPECSGLGAANPMELILSEQRDAGLLQDLLQGFVSEDKLSILAERQLNELIHALKFNKVQGIVYCTCSVYPEENELVVKKALESGVEGHKVRPYRLIPSIFSTCSDSESSDEMFFKMEPSEISSGCFLAVLEREVNKHFCSNEHFPQSRKHVLTI
;
A
#
# COMPACT_ATOMS: atom_id res chain seq x y z
N MET A 1 23.18 -47.79 -49.93
CA MET A 1 24.47 -47.87 -50.71
C MET A 1 24.44 -46.81 -51.76
N PRO A 2 25.59 -46.22 -52.12
CA PRO A 2 26.72 -45.80 -51.27
C PRO A 2 27.07 -44.29 -51.57
N ASP A 3 27.80 -43.71 -50.62
CA ASP A 3 29.19 -43.20 -50.71
C ASP A 3 29.39 -41.93 -51.57
N SER A 4 30.19 -40.99 -51.24
CA SER A 4 31.48 -40.91 -50.53
C SER A 4 31.88 -39.43 -50.46
N GLU A 5 32.46 -39.00 -49.35
CA GLU A 5 33.89 -38.56 -49.22
C GLU A 5 34.35 -37.50 -50.24
N SER A 6 35.06 -36.50 -49.94
CA SER A 6 36.29 -36.33 -49.14
C SER A 6 36.77 -34.88 -49.16
N ASN A 7 37.21 -34.32 -48.08
CA ASN A 7 38.63 -34.04 -47.74
C ASN A 7 39.40 -32.86 -48.35
N LEU A 8 40.10 -32.22 -47.44
CA LEU A 8 41.48 -31.65 -47.41
C LEU A 8 41.60 -30.17 -47.79
N ALA A 9 42.09 -29.39 -46.96
CA ALA A 9 43.29 -29.22 -46.09
C ALA A 9 44.07 -27.96 -46.46
N SER A 10 44.44 -27.26 -45.41
CA SER A 10 45.73 -26.57 -45.09
C SER A 10 46.22 -25.46 -46.03
N SER A 11 46.80 -24.40 -45.52
CA SER A 11 48.04 -24.27 -44.80
C SER A 11 48.33 -22.79 -44.48
N HIS A 12 48.88 -22.58 -43.28
CA HIS A 12 50.01 -21.75 -42.86
C HIS A 12 50.39 -20.48 -43.64
N VAL A 13 50.71 -19.39 -42.94
CA VAL A 13 52.07 -19.00 -42.50
C VAL A 13 52.03 -17.73 -41.65
N ASP A 14 52.89 -17.78 -40.59
CA ASP A 14 53.32 -16.73 -39.66
C ASP A 14 53.91 -15.48 -40.30
N VAL A 15 53.99 -14.37 -39.52
CA VAL A 15 55.24 -13.75 -39.06
C VAL A 15 55.01 -12.48 -38.22
N LYS A 16 55.33 -12.55 -36.95
CA LYS A 16 56.14 -11.71 -36.03
C LYS A 16 56.20 -10.18 -36.12
N ASN A 17 56.11 -9.66 -34.88
CA ASN A 17 56.99 -8.69 -34.17
C ASN A 17 56.48 -7.25 -34.02
N GLY A 18 56.50 -6.85 -32.75
CA GLY A 18 56.81 -5.48 -32.36
C GLY A 18 56.26 -5.08 -31.00
N THR A 19 57.03 -5.31 -29.98
CA THR A 19 56.98 -4.82 -28.60
C THR A 19 56.54 -3.38 -28.42
N SER A 20 55.66 -3.11 -27.42
CA SER A 20 55.94 -2.06 -26.42
C SER A 20 55.05 -2.23 -25.18
N VAL A 21 55.70 -2.23 -24.04
CA VAL A 21 55.19 -2.33 -22.68
C VAL A 21 54.64 -0.97 -22.26
N LEU A 22 53.43 -0.89 -21.79
CA LEU A 22 53.02 0.10 -20.78
C LEU A 22 51.86 -0.49 -19.97
N SER A 23 52.17 -0.67 -18.70
CA SER A 23 51.30 -1.08 -17.62
C SER A 23 50.21 -0.05 -17.35
N GLU A 24 48.94 -0.43 -17.49
CA GLU A 24 47.83 0.27 -16.82
C GLU A 24 47.06 -0.73 -15.97
N MET A 25 47.12 -0.46 -14.67
CA MET A 25 46.32 -1.12 -13.65
C MET A 25 44.81 -0.90 -13.97
N LYS A 26 44.11 -1.94 -14.40
CA LYS A 26 42.67 -1.96 -14.39
C LYS A 26 42.21 -2.32 -12.99
N ILE A 27 41.66 -1.31 -12.31
CA ILE A 27 40.81 -1.48 -11.14
C ILE A 27 39.53 -2.14 -11.64
N SER A 28 39.34 -3.40 -11.27
CA SER A 28 38.12 -4.14 -11.54
C SER A 28 37.04 -3.68 -10.57
N ASP A 29 36.16 -2.77 -11.01
CA ASP A 29 34.86 -2.54 -10.38
C ASP A 29 33.99 -3.78 -10.60
N GLU A 30 34.08 -4.74 -9.72
CA GLU A 30 33.06 -5.78 -9.57
C GLU A 30 31.79 -5.15 -9.00
N LYS A 31 30.93 -4.61 -9.86
CA LYS A 31 29.51 -4.40 -9.55
C LYS A 31 28.89 -5.77 -9.31
N ARG A 32 28.79 -6.17 -8.05
CA ARG A 32 27.89 -7.25 -7.62
C ARG A 32 26.47 -6.84 -7.98
N SER A 33 25.99 -7.23 -9.15
CA SER A 33 24.58 -7.20 -9.48
C SER A 33 23.88 -8.24 -8.61
N VAL A 34 23.25 -7.80 -7.54
CA VAL A 34 22.28 -8.61 -6.78
C VAL A 34 21.14 -8.91 -7.75
N LYS A 35 21.11 -10.13 -8.29
CA LYS A 35 19.99 -10.63 -9.08
C LYS A 35 18.79 -10.71 -8.15
N LYS A 36 17.90 -9.70 -8.19
CA LYS A 36 16.58 -9.76 -7.55
C LYS A 36 15.82 -10.91 -8.19
N THR A 37 15.55 -11.95 -7.43
CA THR A 37 14.70 -13.06 -7.87
C THR A 37 13.28 -12.51 -8.07
N PRO A 38 12.61 -12.73 -9.21
CA PRO A 38 11.25 -12.24 -9.43
C PRO A 38 10.30 -12.77 -8.36
N VAL A 39 9.44 -11.91 -7.83
CA VAL A 39 8.47 -12.19 -6.76
C VAL A 39 7.61 -13.43 -7.05
N THR A 40 7.28 -13.68 -8.31
CA THR A 40 6.48 -14.83 -8.79
C THR A 40 7.16 -16.20 -8.63
N GLN A 41 8.46 -16.27 -8.32
CA GLN A 41 9.16 -17.55 -8.15
C GLN A 41 9.25 -18.03 -6.70
N ILE A 42 9.10 -17.14 -5.71
CA ILE A 42 9.26 -17.52 -4.29
C ILE A 42 8.13 -18.44 -3.86
N GLY A 43 6.87 -18.10 -4.07
CA GLY A 43 5.72 -18.92 -3.67
C GLY A 43 5.74 -20.35 -4.25
N LYS A 44 6.17 -20.54 -5.50
CA LYS A 44 6.26 -21.87 -6.14
C LYS A 44 7.33 -22.77 -5.53
N ASN A 45 8.35 -22.21 -4.90
CA ASN A 45 9.48 -22.94 -4.32
C ASN A 45 9.44 -23.03 -2.78
N GLY A 46 8.45 -22.39 -2.14
CA GLY A 46 8.37 -22.16 -0.70
C GLY A 46 9.03 -20.84 -0.32
N TYR A 47 9.05 -20.54 0.98
CA TYR A 47 9.55 -19.28 1.53
C TYR A 47 10.82 -19.51 2.38
N PRO A 48 11.64 -18.47 2.59
CA PRO A 48 12.67 -18.42 3.62
C PRO A 48 12.10 -18.66 5.03
N ASP A 49 12.91 -19.24 5.93
CA ASP A 49 12.51 -19.58 7.30
C ASP A 49 12.02 -18.35 8.08
N SER A 50 12.68 -17.22 7.91
CA SER A 50 12.31 -15.93 8.52
C SER A 50 10.90 -15.47 8.12
N ILE A 51 10.48 -15.71 6.89
CA ILE A 51 9.13 -15.38 6.40
C ILE A 51 8.07 -16.28 7.08
N TYR A 52 8.32 -17.57 7.24
CA TYR A 52 7.40 -18.46 7.96
C TYR A 52 7.23 -18.05 9.41
N ILE A 53 8.33 -17.71 10.11
CA ILE A 53 8.28 -17.23 11.49
C ILE A 53 7.46 -15.94 11.61
N ASN A 54 7.74 -14.97 10.75
CA ASN A 54 7.03 -13.70 10.75
C ASN A 54 5.54 -13.89 10.40
N ALA A 55 5.24 -14.70 9.38
CA ALA A 55 3.87 -15.00 9.00
C ALA A 55 3.11 -15.73 10.12
N ALA A 56 3.75 -16.67 10.85
CA ALA A 56 3.16 -17.35 11.98
C ALA A 56 2.84 -16.39 13.14
N LYS A 57 3.72 -15.42 13.42
CA LYS A 57 3.50 -14.38 14.42
C LYS A 57 2.32 -13.48 14.04
N ILE A 58 2.26 -13.03 12.78
CA ILE A 58 1.15 -12.23 12.25
C ILE A 58 -0.15 -13.04 12.35
N PHE A 59 -0.15 -14.29 11.87
CA PHE A 59 -1.30 -15.17 11.94
C PHE A 59 -1.79 -15.36 13.38
N GLN A 60 -0.90 -15.57 14.34
CA GLN A 60 -1.23 -15.74 15.76
C GLN A 60 -1.96 -14.52 16.32
N GLY A 61 -1.57 -13.30 15.93
CA GLY A 61 -2.16 -12.04 16.39
C GLY A 61 -3.55 -11.76 15.80
N ILE A 62 -3.86 -12.29 14.61
CA ILE A 62 -5.09 -11.96 13.86
C ILE A 62 -6.03 -13.14 13.64
N ARG A 63 -5.64 -14.36 14.04
CA ARG A 63 -6.48 -15.55 13.89
C ARG A 63 -7.83 -15.38 14.58
N THR A 64 -8.85 -15.98 14.00
CA THR A 64 -10.19 -15.96 14.58
C THR A 64 -10.28 -16.96 15.73
N GLU A 65 -10.63 -16.48 16.91
CA GLU A 65 -10.99 -17.36 18.04
C GLU A 65 -12.45 -17.80 17.89
N LYS A 66 -12.67 -19.10 17.93
CA LYS A 66 -14.03 -19.65 17.89
C LYS A 66 -14.70 -19.43 19.25
N SER A 67 -15.61 -18.48 19.33
CA SER A 67 -16.34 -18.13 20.55
C SER A 67 -17.40 -19.16 20.99
N THR A 68 -17.81 -20.08 20.12
CA THR A 68 -18.88 -21.04 20.38
C THR A 68 -18.53 -22.40 19.81
N GLY A 69 -18.22 -23.35 20.68
CA GLY A 69 -18.02 -24.73 20.29
C GLY A 69 -16.70 -25.33 20.80
N ARG A 70 -16.49 -26.61 20.55
CA ARG A 70 -15.25 -27.30 20.90
C ARG A 70 -14.09 -26.66 20.14
N VAL A 71 -13.17 -26.02 20.85
CA VAL A 71 -11.85 -25.66 20.33
C VAL A 71 -11.14 -26.99 20.04
N LEU A 72 -11.02 -27.33 18.78
CA LEU A 72 -10.45 -28.63 18.38
C LEU A 72 -8.93 -28.52 18.15
N VAL A 73 -8.47 -27.33 17.71
CA VAL A 73 -7.05 -27.02 17.54
C VAL A 73 -6.66 -25.97 18.57
N GLN A 74 -5.65 -26.28 19.38
CA GLN A 74 -5.15 -25.39 20.42
C GLN A 74 -3.95 -24.61 19.88
N TYR A 75 -3.97 -23.32 20.12
CA TYR A 75 -2.85 -22.41 19.86
C TYR A 75 -2.30 -21.95 21.21
N GLY A 76 -1.01 -21.99 21.38
CA GLY A 76 -0.38 -21.58 22.65
C GLY A 76 -0.73 -20.14 23.03
N ASN A 77 -0.81 -19.88 24.32
CA ASN A 77 -1.04 -18.53 24.86
C ASN A 77 0.23 -17.70 24.78
N ASN A 78 0.41 -16.94 23.70
CA ASN A 78 1.40 -15.88 23.65
C ASN A 78 0.72 -14.58 24.07
N SER A 79 0.85 -14.22 25.33
CA SER A 79 0.27 -12.99 25.93
C SER A 79 0.95 -11.70 25.48
N GLU A 80 2.05 -11.78 24.75
CA GLU A 80 2.73 -10.62 24.19
C GLU A 80 2.60 -10.66 22.66
N SER A 81 2.11 -9.57 22.08
CA SER A 81 2.14 -9.38 20.63
C SER A 81 3.61 -9.46 20.17
N PRO A 82 4.03 -10.52 19.51
CA PRO A 82 5.46 -10.73 19.25
C PRO A 82 5.93 -9.69 18.26
N MET A 83 6.96 -8.93 18.63
CA MET A 83 7.59 -8.00 17.69
C MET A 83 8.02 -8.74 16.43
N VAL A 84 7.51 -8.29 15.29
CA VAL A 84 7.87 -8.82 13.98
C VAL A 84 8.99 -7.97 13.40
N ALA A 85 10.13 -8.58 13.13
CA ALA A 85 11.27 -7.93 12.50
C ALA A 85 11.38 -8.35 11.03
N PHE A 86 11.36 -7.41 10.13
CA PHE A 86 11.50 -7.67 8.68
C PHE A 86 12.89 -7.25 8.22
N LYS A 87 13.51 -8.07 7.37
CA LYS A 87 14.80 -7.78 6.77
C LYS A 87 14.69 -6.65 5.75
N ASP A 88 13.63 -6.65 4.97
CA ASP A 88 13.33 -5.70 3.90
C ASP A 88 11.82 -5.67 3.62
N GLU A 89 11.39 -4.76 2.76
CA GLU A 89 9.98 -4.60 2.37
C GLU A 89 9.43 -5.83 1.64
N HIS A 90 10.28 -6.55 0.89
CA HIS A 90 9.88 -7.79 0.23
C HIS A 90 9.55 -8.89 1.26
N SER A 91 10.40 -9.08 2.26
CA SER A 91 10.17 -10.02 3.38
C SER A 91 8.91 -9.65 4.16
N ARG A 92 8.67 -8.34 4.36
CA ARG A 92 7.47 -7.82 5.00
C ARG A 92 6.22 -8.20 4.21
N ARG A 93 6.19 -7.86 2.91
CA ARG A 93 5.07 -8.19 2.01
C ARG A 93 4.78 -9.69 2.00
N ALA A 94 5.79 -10.51 1.76
CA ALA A 94 5.65 -11.96 1.69
C ALA A 94 5.13 -12.56 3.01
N SER A 95 5.56 -12.03 4.17
CA SER A 95 5.08 -12.47 5.48
C SER A 95 3.60 -12.15 5.70
N TYR A 96 3.15 -10.94 5.36
CA TYR A 96 1.75 -10.55 5.47
C TYR A 96 0.86 -11.34 4.48
N GLU A 97 1.29 -11.50 3.23
CA GLU A 97 0.55 -12.27 2.22
C GLU A 97 0.41 -13.73 2.61
N LEU A 98 1.48 -14.36 3.11
CA LEU A 98 1.45 -15.74 3.57
C LEU A 98 0.54 -15.93 4.80
N ALA A 99 0.62 -15.01 5.78
CA ALA A 99 -0.24 -15.03 6.95
C ALA A 99 -1.71 -14.86 6.59
N PHE A 100 -2.04 -13.91 5.72
CA PHE A 100 -3.41 -13.66 5.28
C PHE A 100 -3.97 -14.81 4.45
N ASN A 101 -3.17 -15.41 3.59
CA ASN A 101 -3.55 -16.59 2.84
C ASN A 101 -3.85 -17.77 3.77
N ALA A 102 -3.01 -18.04 4.77
CA ALA A 102 -3.28 -19.08 5.76
C ALA A 102 -4.57 -18.77 6.55
N LEU A 103 -4.81 -17.49 6.87
CA LEU A 103 -5.98 -17.04 7.62
C LEU A 103 -7.30 -17.25 6.83
N LYS A 104 -7.31 -16.98 5.53
CA LYS A 104 -8.47 -17.23 4.65
C LYS A 104 -8.93 -18.69 4.69
N TYR A 105 -8.00 -19.62 4.85
CA TYR A 105 -8.24 -21.05 4.86
C TYR A 105 -8.14 -21.69 6.25
N GLN A 106 -8.09 -20.90 7.33
CA GLN A 106 -7.87 -21.40 8.69
C GLN A 106 -8.79 -22.59 9.03
N ASN A 107 -10.10 -22.47 8.80
CA ASN A 107 -11.07 -23.52 9.11
C ASN A 107 -10.80 -24.81 8.33
N LEU A 108 -10.47 -24.71 7.05
CA LEU A 108 -10.12 -25.86 6.21
C LEU A 108 -8.83 -26.52 6.68
N LEU A 109 -7.80 -25.73 6.98
CA LEU A 109 -6.50 -26.24 7.42
C LEU A 109 -6.60 -26.96 8.76
N GLU A 110 -7.37 -26.40 9.71
CA GLU A 110 -7.67 -27.06 10.99
C GLU A 110 -8.42 -28.36 10.78
N GLU A 111 -9.45 -28.40 9.91
CA GLU A 111 -10.19 -29.64 9.58
C GLU A 111 -9.28 -30.68 8.94
N VAL A 112 -8.40 -30.30 8.04
CA VAL A 112 -7.41 -31.20 7.40
C VAL A 112 -6.45 -31.78 8.43
N LEU A 113 -5.96 -31.01 9.40
CA LEU A 113 -5.09 -31.50 10.49
C LEU A 113 -5.81 -32.55 11.35
N LEU A 114 -7.07 -32.32 11.69
CA LEU A 114 -7.87 -33.24 12.52
C LEU A 114 -8.26 -34.50 11.75
N ASP A 115 -8.77 -34.38 10.52
CA ASP A 115 -9.22 -35.51 9.70
C ASP A 115 -8.05 -36.41 9.30
N SER A 116 -6.87 -35.85 9.06
CA SER A 116 -5.65 -36.64 8.80
C SER A 116 -5.10 -37.37 10.02
N LYS A 117 -5.59 -37.05 11.24
CA LYS A 117 -5.04 -37.47 12.53
C LYS A 117 -3.54 -37.11 12.70
N VAL A 118 -3.14 -36.06 12.08
CA VAL A 118 -1.81 -35.46 12.24
C VAL A 118 -1.78 -34.54 13.47
N TYR A 119 -2.92 -34.00 13.84
CA TYR A 119 -3.15 -33.22 15.06
C TYR A 119 -4.22 -33.94 15.94
N PRO A 120 -4.15 -33.98 17.30
CA PRO A 120 -3.06 -33.41 18.12
C PRO A 120 -1.74 -34.15 17.97
N CYS A 121 -0.64 -33.39 18.07
CA CYS A 121 0.71 -33.92 17.92
C CYS A 121 1.48 -33.81 19.24
N ASN A 122 1.91 -34.94 19.78
CA ASN A 122 2.67 -34.97 21.03
C ASN A 122 4.11 -34.44 20.91
N SER A 123 4.59 -34.25 19.66
CA SER A 123 5.95 -33.79 19.39
C SER A 123 6.05 -32.31 19.05
N ILE A 124 4.91 -31.64 18.77
CA ILE A 124 4.89 -30.20 18.44
C ILE A 124 4.15 -29.47 19.56
N PRO A 125 4.80 -28.52 20.24
CA PRO A 125 4.17 -27.67 21.26
C PRO A 125 3.04 -26.83 20.67
N ASP A 126 2.02 -26.51 21.48
CA ASP A 126 0.87 -25.71 21.06
C ASP A 126 1.27 -24.29 20.61
N GLU A 127 2.38 -23.77 21.11
CA GLU A 127 2.97 -22.47 20.71
C GLU A 127 3.40 -22.45 19.24
N LEU A 128 3.69 -23.61 18.67
CA LEU A 128 4.08 -23.74 17.26
C LEU A 128 2.91 -24.08 16.33
N THR A 129 1.69 -24.16 16.84
CA THR A 129 0.51 -24.49 16.03
C THR A 129 0.26 -23.44 14.93
N SER A 130 0.48 -22.17 15.21
CA SER A 130 0.37 -21.12 14.18
C SER A 130 1.38 -21.31 13.04
N LEU A 131 2.60 -21.70 13.37
CA LEU A 131 3.62 -22.03 12.38
C LEU A 131 3.23 -23.30 11.59
N LEU A 132 2.70 -24.31 12.26
CA LEU A 132 2.20 -25.55 11.64
C LEU A 132 1.11 -25.23 10.60
N VAL A 133 0.13 -24.39 10.95
CA VAL A 133 -0.99 -24.01 10.05
C VAL A 133 -0.50 -23.20 8.86
N VAL A 134 0.36 -22.20 9.08
CA VAL A 134 0.95 -21.37 8.01
C VAL A 134 1.78 -22.23 7.04
N MET A 135 2.60 -23.14 7.56
CA MET A 135 3.41 -24.02 6.72
C MET A 135 2.57 -25.10 6.02
N LEU A 136 1.46 -25.54 6.61
CA LEU A 136 0.50 -26.44 5.96
C LEU A 136 -0.18 -25.74 4.77
N TYR A 137 -0.57 -24.46 4.93
CA TYR A 137 -1.09 -23.68 3.81
C TYR A 137 -0.10 -23.66 2.64
N ASP A 138 1.16 -23.28 2.89
CA ASP A 138 2.19 -23.23 1.86
C ASP A 138 2.46 -24.62 1.23
N LEU A 139 2.51 -25.69 2.04
CA LEU A 139 2.68 -27.06 1.52
C LEU A 139 1.53 -27.46 0.59
N GLN A 140 0.28 -27.12 0.94
CA GLN A 140 -0.89 -27.39 0.13
C GLN A 140 -0.86 -26.57 -1.17
N ASP A 141 -0.51 -25.27 -1.10
CA ASP A 141 -0.41 -24.37 -2.25
C ASP A 141 0.63 -24.87 -3.27
N ARG A 142 1.75 -25.40 -2.78
CA ARG A 142 2.77 -26.09 -3.59
C ARG A 142 2.37 -27.51 -4.00
N LYS A 143 1.09 -27.90 -3.88
CA LYS A 143 0.60 -29.24 -4.24
C LYS A 143 1.37 -30.37 -3.55
N PHE A 144 1.68 -30.15 -2.26
CA PHE A 144 2.45 -31.06 -1.42
C PHE A 144 3.88 -31.39 -1.92
N GLN A 145 4.46 -30.52 -2.73
CA GLN A 145 5.86 -30.62 -3.16
C GLN A 145 6.81 -30.13 -2.04
N LYS A 146 8.02 -30.75 -2.00
CA LYS A 146 9.04 -30.34 -1.05
C LYS A 146 9.50 -28.91 -1.37
N ARG A 147 9.66 -28.07 -0.34
CA ARG A 147 10.23 -26.73 -0.54
C ARG A 147 11.72 -26.81 -0.91
N LYS A 148 12.20 -25.81 -1.64
CA LYS A 148 13.63 -25.64 -1.88
C LYS A 148 14.24 -24.90 -0.68
N ILE A 149 15.44 -25.32 -0.26
CA ILE A 149 16.22 -24.63 0.75
C ILE A 149 17.04 -23.54 0.04
N PHE A 150 16.97 -22.32 0.54
CA PHE A 150 17.74 -21.20 0.00
C PHE A 150 19.14 -21.21 0.59
N ALA A 151 20.19 -21.13 -0.25
CA ALA A 151 21.56 -21.37 0.15
C ALA A 151 22.19 -20.29 1.06
N GLU A 152 21.57 -19.12 1.16
CA GLU A 152 22.04 -17.96 1.95
C GLU A 152 21.18 -17.71 3.21
N GLU A 153 20.47 -18.73 3.68
CA GLU A 153 19.45 -18.56 4.72
C GLU A 153 19.94 -19.11 6.07
N ASP A 154 19.67 -18.34 7.14
CA ASP A 154 19.79 -18.82 8.51
C ASP A 154 18.63 -19.79 8.78
N LEU A 155 18.96 -21.08 8.92
CA LEU A 155 17.99 -22.14 9.17
C LEU A 155 17.46 -22.04 10.61
N VAL A 156 16.14 -22.01 10.74
CA VAL A 156 15.44 -21.99 12.03
C VAL A 156 14.97 -23.42 12.37
N ALA A 157 15.39 -23.92 13.53
CA ALA A 157 15.15 -25.31 13.94
C ALA A 157 13.66 -25.67 13.93
N GLU A 158 12.79 -24.82 14.45
CA GLU A 158 11.34 -25.03 14.50
C GLU A 158 10.73 -25.16 13.10
N VAL A 159 11.17 -24.34 12.14
CA VAL A 159 10.71 -24.39 10.75
C VAL A 159 11.15 -25.69 10.08
N GLN A 160 12.39 -26.11 10.34
CA GLN A 160 12.91 -27.39 9.80
C GLN A 160 12.14 -28.59 10.38
N GLU A 161 11.90 -28.59 11.68
CA GLU A 161 11.16 -29.67 12.37
C GLU A 161 9.74 -29.78 11.83
N ILE A 162 8.98 -28.68 11.80
CA ILE A 162 7.62 -28.65 11.27
C ILE A 162 7.59 -29.00 9.78
N GLY A 163 8.55 -28.51 9.01
CA GLY A 163 8.67 -28.83 7.59
C GLY A 163 8.87 -30.32 7.34
N HIS A 164 9.75 -30.98 8.13
CA HIS A 164 9.95 -32.43 8.06
C HIS A 164 8.69 -33.20 8.53
N TYR A 165 8.05 -32.74 9.60
CA TYR A 165 6.83 -33.32 10.13
C TYR A 165 5.71 -33.33 9.10
N LEU A 166 5.36 -32.17 8.54
CA LEU A 166 4.32 -32.03 7.51
C LEU A 166 4.64 -32.84 6.26
N TYR A 167 5.88 -32.83 5.79
CA TYR A 167 6.28 -33.58 4.61
C TYR A 167 6.22 -35.11 4.82
N ARG A 168 6.54 -35.57 6.03
CA ARG A 168 6.36 -36.99 6.42
C ARG A 168 4.92 -37.46 6.28
N TYR A 169 3.97 -36.60 6.63
CA TYR A 169 2.54 -36.90 6.58
C TYR A 169 1.81 -36.36 5.35
N LYS A 170 2.53 -35.88 4.34
CA LYS A 170 1.95 -35.24 3.15
C LYS A 170 0.83 -36.02 2.48
N THR A 171 0.96 -37.36 2.37
CA THR A 171 -0.06 -38.19 1.74
C THR A 171 -1.34 -38.25 2.56
N LYS A 172 -1.24 -38.32 3.90
CA LYS A 172 -2.40 -38.25 4.79
C LYS A 172 -3.09 -36.90 4.73
N LEU A 173 -2.30 -35.80 4.72
CA LEU A 173 -2.80 -34.43 4.62
C LEU A 173 -3.49 -34.21 3.26
N ALA A 174 -2.89 -34.64 2.16
CA ALA A 174 -3.48 -34.53 0.83
C ALA A 174 -4.79 -35.34 0.72
N ALA A 175 -4.82 -36.57 1.31
CA ALA A 175 -6.04 -37.39 1.36
C ALA A 175 -7.13 -36.72 2.22
N ALA A 176 -6.77 -36.10 3.36
CA ALA A 176 -7.71 -35.39 4.20
C ALA A 176 -8.29 -34.17 3.45
N LEU A 177 -7.46 -33.37 2.76
CA LEU A 177 -7.92 -32.26 1.92
C LEU A 177 -8.91 -32.75 0.84
N ALA A 178 -8.61 -33.86 0.18
CA ALA A 178 -9.50 -34.45 -0.81
C ALA A 178 -10.86 -34.87 -0.19
N ARG A 179 -10.86 -35.48 1.01
CA ARG A 179 -12.10 -35.82 1.73
C ARG A 179 -12.90 -34.57 2.13
N CYS A 180 -12.23 -33.51 2.63
CA CYS A 180 -12.90 -32.24 2.93
C CYS A 180 -13.56 -31.66 1.68
N ARG A 181 -12.88 -31.65 0.54
CA ARG A 181 -13.46 -31.16 -0.71
C ARG A 181 -14.67 -32.00 -1.15
N ILE A 182 -14.61 -33.31 -1.05
CA ILE A 182 -15.75 -34.18 -1.37
C ILE A 182 -16.92 -33.95 -0.41
N LYS A 183 -16.63 -33.81 0.89
CA LYS A 183 -17.65 -33.59 1.93
C LYS A 183 -18.46 -32.31 1.67
N TYR A 184 -17.82 -31.25 1.15
CA TYR A 184 -18.45 -29.96 0.89
C TYR A 184 -18.79 -29.74 -0.60
N ASP A 185 -18.66 -30.74 -1.45
CA ASP A 185 -18.85 -30.64 -2.91
C ASP A 185 -18.03 -29.51 -3.55
N ALA A 186 -16.81 -29.31 -3.04
CA ALA A 186 -15.94 -28.21 -3.43
C ALA A 186 -15.03 -28.62 -4.60
N LEU A 187 -15.18 -27.97 -5.75
CA LEU A 187 -14.36 -28.21 -6.93
C LEU A 187 -12.90 -27.82 -6.71
N SER A 188 -12.67 -26.79 -5.90
CA SER A 188 -11.34 -26.27 -5.58
C SER A 188 -11.27 -25.76 -4.13
N ILE A 189 -10.09 -25.34 -3.66
CA ILE A 189 -9.94 -24.84 -2.29
C ILE A 189 -10.51 -23.42 -2.14
N GLU A 190 -10.63 -22.66 -3.22
CA GLU A 190 -11.20 -21.31 -3.24
C GLU A 190 -12.65 -21.29 -2.77
N TYR A 191 -13.35 -22.43 -2.88
CA TYR A 191 -14.70 -22.61 -2.32
C TYR A 191 -14.77 -22.33 -0.80
N PHE A 192 -13.68 -22.56 -0.08
CA PHE A 192 -13.61 -22.37 1.37
C PHE A 192 -13.24 -20.95 1.80
N VAL A 193 -12.95 -20.06 0.86
CA VAL A 193 -12.68 -18.64 1.15
C VAL A 193 -13.98 -18.00 1.64
N PRO A 194 -13.97 -17.25 2.74
CA PRO A 194 -15.15 -16.49 3.18
C PRO A 194 -15.68 -15.60 2.05
N GLU A 195 -17.00 -15.53 1.92
CA GLU A 195 -17.67 -14.78 0.84
C GLU A 195 -17.28 -13.30 0.84
N THR A 196 -17.09 -12.70 2.02
CA THR A 196 -16.61 -11.33 2.19
C THR A 196 -15.26 -11.10 1.53
N ILE A 197 -14.32 -12.05 1.74
CA ILE A 197 -12.99 -11.99 1.14
C ILE A 197 -13.06 -12.25 -0.37
N SER A 198 -13.84 -13.25 -0.80
CA SER A 198 -13.99 -13.55 -2.23
C SER A 198 -14.52 -12.35 -3.00
N LYS A 199 -15.54 -11.66 -2.49
CA LYS A 199 -16.06 -10.43 -3.07
C LYS A 199 -15.01 -9.31 -3.09
N GLN A 200 -14.26 -9.14 -2.00
CA GLN A 200 -13.20 -8.14 -1.93
C GLN A 200 -12.05 -8.43 -2.90
N GLU A 201 -11.63 -9.68 -3.03
CA GLU A 201 -10.58 -10.08 -3.99
C GLU A 201 -11.05 -9.92 -5.44
N GLN A 202 -12.29 -10.28 -5.76
CA GLN A 202 -12.88 -10.04 -7.07
C GLN A 202 -12.91 -8.55 -7.39
N ARG A 203 -13.36 -7.72 -6.45
CA ARG A 203 -13.36 -6.27 -6.59
C ARG A 203 -11.94 -5.73 -6.80
N THR A 204 -10.97 -6.10 -5.95
CA THR A 204 -9.58 -5.66 -6.06
C THR A 204 -8.96 -6.05 -7.41
N SER A 205 -9.30 -7.24 -7.93
CA SER A 205 -8.80 -7.70 -9.23
C SER A 205 -9.45 -7.00 -10.42
N ALA A 206 -10.66 -6.48 -10.27
CA ALA A 206 -11.38 -5.75 -11.31
C ALA A 206 -11.02 -4.27 -11.35
N LEU A 207 -10.67 -3.68 -10.19
CA LEU A 207 -10.39 -2.24 -10.07
C LEU A 207 -9.20 -1.82 -10.94
N PRO A 208 -9.35 -0.73 -11.71
CA PRO A 208 -8.26 -0.13 -12.46
C PRO A 208 -7.09 0.25 -11.54
N VAL A 209 -5.89 0.23 -12.08
CA VAL A 209 -4.66 0.56 -11.35
C VAL A 209 -4.27 1.99 -11.65
N CYS A 210 -4.02 2.78 -10.61
CA CYS A 210 -3.66 4.19 -10.73
C CYS A 210 -2.17 4.40 -10.47
N PHE A 211 -1.52 5.16 -11.36
CA PHE A 211 -0.12 5.53 -11.25
C PHE A 211 0.03 7.03 -11.46
N TRP A 212 0.70 7.71 -10.55
CA TRP A 212 1.03 9.11 -10.76
C TRP A 212 2.40 9.27 -11.40
N ILE A 213 2.57 10.36 -12.16
CA ILE A 213 3.77 10.68 -12.93
C ILE A 213 4.71 11.53 -12.08
N ASN A 214 5.92 11.05 -11.89
CA ASN A 214 6.96 11.78 -11.17
C ASN A 214 7.66 12.78 -12.10
N THR A 215 7.18 14.02 -12.10
CA THR A 215 7.72 15.08 -12.98
C THR A 215 9.13 15.54 -12.60
N PHE A 216 9.69 15.09 -11.47
CA PHE A 216 11.13 15.23 -11.21
C PHE A 216 12.00 14.34 -12.10
N LYS A 217 11.42 13.29 -12.67
CA LYS A 217 12.13 12.26 -13.45
C LYS A 217 11.80 12.27 -14.93
N ILE A 218 10.57 12.63 -15.30
CA ILE A 218 10.08 12.56 -16.67
C ILE A 218 8.97 13.58 -16.89
N SER A 219 8.88 14.19 -18.07
CA SER A 219 7.76 15.06 -18.42
C SER A 219 6.50 14.26 -18.77
N LEU A 220 5.33 14.89 -18.71
CA LEU A 220 4.05 14.27 -19.11
C LEU A 220 4.10 13.80 -20.57
N GLU A 221 4.63 14.64 -21.46
CA GLU A 221 4.74 14.35 -22.89
C GLU A 221 5.65 13.15 -23.17
N ASP A 222 6.75 13.04 -22.42
CA ASP A 222 7.68 11.92 -22.57
C ASP A 222 7.08 10.60 -22.07
N VAL A 223 6.28 10.64 -20.99
CA VAL A 223 5.55 9.44 -20.54
C VAL A 223 4.59 8.96 -21.60
N PHE A 224 3.81 9.86 -22.18
CA PHE A 224 2.85 9.48 -23.24
C PHE A 224 3.55 8.89 -24.47
N ARG A 225 4.68 9.50 -24.88
CA ARG A 225 5.51 8.98 -25.97
C ARG A 225 6.10 7.61 -25.66
N ASP A 226 6.61 7.41 -24.44
CA ASP A 226 7.18 6.13 -24.01
C ASP A 226 6.11 5.03 -23.97
N LEU A 227 4.90 5.34 -23.51
CA LEU A 227 3.77 4.39 -23.51
C LEU A 227 3.34 4.05 -24.94
N GLU A 228 3.24 5.03 -25.83
CA GLU A 228 2.91 4.81 -27.24
C GLU A 228 3.95 3.92 -27.93
N MET A 229 5.24 4.17 -27.71
CA MET A 229 6.33 3.33 -28.23
C MET A 229 6.27 1.88 -27.73
N LYS A 230 5.70 1.66 -26.54
CA LYS A 230 5.48 0.33 -25.97
C LYS A 230 4.15 -0.31 -26.41
N GLY A 231 3.40 0.35 -27.30
CA GLY A 231 2.16 -0.16 -27.88
C GLY A 231 0.90 0.15 -27.07
N PHE A 232 0.99 1.03 -26.04
CA PHE A 232 -0.20 1.48 -25.30
C PHE A 232 -0.95 2.55 -26.09
N THR A 233 -2.28 2.48 -26.05
CA THR A 233 -3.17 3.47 -26.67
C THR A 233 -3.91 4.24 -25.59
N LYS A 234 -3.89 5.57 -25.70
CA LYS A 234 -4.67 6.44 -24.82
C LYS A 234 -6.15 6.38 -25.21
N VAL A 235 -7.02 6.22 -24.21
CA VAL A 235 -8.49 6.27 -24.34
C VAL A 235 -9.06 7.38 -23.46
N GLU A 236 -10.31 7.78 -23.73
CA GLU A 236 -10.95 8.88 -23.00
C GLU A 236 -11.52 8.45 -21.65
N SER A 237 -11.99 7.21 -21.54
CA SER A 237 -12.68 6.70 -20.36
C SER A 237 -12.23 5.29 -19.97
N VAL A 238 -12.37 4.97 -18.69
CA VAL A 238 -12.17 3.62 -18.15
C VAL A 238 -13.13 2.61 -18.77
N SER A 239 -14.32 3.05 -19.24
CA SER A 239 -15.28 2.21 -19.95
C SER A 239 -14.76 1.72 -21.31
N ASP A 240 -13.77 2.40 -21.89
CA ASP A 240 -13.19 2.10 -23.20
C ASP A 240 -11.94 1.21 -23.09
N PHE A 241 -11.66 0.69 -21.89
CA PHE A 241 -10.49 -0.15 -21.66
C PHE A 241 -10.56 -1.43 -22.47
N ASP A 242 -9.47 -1.68 -23.19
CA ASP A 242 -9.13 -2.91 -23.87
C ASP A 242 -7.69 -3.29 -23.47
N HIS A 243 -7.16 -4.33 -24.09
CA HIS A 243 -5.78 -4.74 -23.84
C HIS A 243 -4.81 -3.64 -24.30
N TYR A 244 -3.80 -3.28 -23.51
CA TYR A 244 -2.84 -2.21 -23.79
C TYR A 244 -3.44 -0.80 -23.99
N THR A 245 -4.47 -0.47 -23.20
CA THR A 245 -5.01 0.90 -23.16
C THR A 245 -4.72 1.56 -21.80
N TYR A 246 -4.75 2.90 -21.78
CA TYR A 246 -4.70 3.69 -20.57
C TYR A 246 -5.52 4.97 -20.74
N ALA A 247 -5.96 5.52 -19.61
CA ALA A 247 -6.62 6.84 -19.58
C ALA A 247 -5.87 7.77 -18.61
N VAL A 248 -6.04 9.06 -18.80
CA VAL A 248 -5.68 10.06 -17.78
C VAL A 248 -6.85 10.17 -16.80
N ASP A 249 -6.56 10.22 -15.51
CA ASP A 249 -7.62 10.34 -14.50
C ASP A 249 -8.39 11.66 -14.66
N GLN A 250 -9.71 11.58 -14.57
CA GLN A 250 -10.59 12.74 -14.76
C GLN A 250 -10.42 13.84 -13.70
N HIS A 251 -9.87 13.52 -12.52
CA HIS A 251 -9.69 14.45 -11.41
C HIS A 251 -8.24 14.90 -11.22
N CYS A 252 -7.28 14.05 -11.57
CA CYS A 252 -5.86 14.26 -11.34
C CYS A 252 -5.11 14.13 -12.67
N HIS A 253 -4.68 15.26 -13.22
CA HIS A 253 -4.08 15.35 -14.57
C HIS A 253 -2.74 14.62 -14.72
N ASP A 254 -2.07 14.33 -13.63
CA ASP A 254 -0.79 13.63 -13.52
C ASP A 254 -0.95 12.15 -13.13
N VAL A 255 -2.19 11.65 -13.07
CA VAL A 255 -2.50 10.27 -12.74
C VAL A 255 -2.98 9.52 -13.98
N LEU A 256 -2.33 8.40 -14.26
CA LEU A 256 -2.70 7.46 -15.32
C LEU A 256 -3.43 6.28 -14.72
N VAL A 257 -4.47 5.84 -15.43
CA VAL A 257 -5.31 4.70 -15.04
C VAL A 257 -5.16 3.60 -16.07
N PHE A 258 -4.93 2.37 -15.62
CA PHE A 258 -4.74 1.21 -16.48
C PHE A 258 -5.68 0.07 -16.10
N PRO A 259 -6.00 -0.84 -17.02
CA PRO A 259 -6.67 -2.10 -16.70
C PRO A 259 -5.89 -2.89 -15.64
N SER A 260 -6.59 -3.49 -14.68
CA SER A 260 -5.99 -4.30 -13.62
C SER A 260 -5.14 -5.47 -14.14
N SER A 261 -5.53 -6.05 -15.29
CA SER A 261 -4.82 -7.14 -15.95
C SER A 261 -3.37 -6.82 -16.32
N LEU A 262 -3.04 -5.54 -16.49
CA LEU A 262 -1.71 -5.06 -16.86
C LEU A 262 -0.79 -4.80 -15.65
N ARG A 263 -1.29 -4.92 -14.43
CA ARG A 263 -0.54 -4.54 -13.21
C ARG A 263 0.86 -5.15 -13.14
N GLU A 264 0.97 -6.46 -13.34
CA GLU A 264 2.27 -7.16 -13.23
C GLU A 264 3.21 -6.76 -14.37
N GLU A 265 2.69 -6.58 -15.58
CA GLU A 265 3.47 -6.16 -16.73
C GLU A 265 4.00 -4.73 -16.56
N LEU A 266 3.12 -3.82 -16.12
CA LEU A 266 3.49 -2.43 -15.87
C LEU A 266 4.61 -2.32 -14.84
N LEU A 267 4.53 -3.05 -13.72
CA LEU A 267 5.56 -3.03 -12.67
C LEU A 267 6.94 -3.54 -13.13
N ASN A 268 7.01 -4.25 -14.26
CA ASN A 268 8.26 -4.71 -14.86
C ASN A 268 8.82 -3.74 -15.92
N LEU A 269 8.12 -2.65 -16.25
CA LEU A 269 8.62 -1.64 -17.18
C LEU A 269 9.68 -0.75 -16.51
N ASP A 270 10.62 -0.24 -17.32
CA ASP A 270 11.66 0.69 -16.87
C ASP A 270 11.08 1.97 -16.25
N LEU A 271 9.88 2.39 -16.69
CA LEU A 271 9.15 3.53 -16.14
C LEU A 271 8.91 3.41 -14.63
N PHE A 272 8.76 2.18 -14.12
CA PHE A 272 8.59 1.91 -12.68
C PHE A 272 9.92 1.73 -11.97
N ALA A 273 10.85 1.01 -12.59
CA ALA A 273 12.19 0.78 -12.02
C ALA A 273 12.93 2.11 -11.73
N ASP A 274 12.72 3.10 -12.60
CA ASP A 274 13.33 4.43 -12.50
C ASP A 274 12.52 5.44 -11.66
N CYS A 275 11.44 5.01 -11.01
CA CYS A 275 10.51 5.88 -10.27
C CYS A 275 9.90 7.01 -11.12
N LYS A 276 9.67 6.78 -12.40
CA LYS A 276 8.99 7.72 -13.31
C LYS A 276 7.47 7.63 -13.19
N LEU A 277 6.94 6.40 -13.02
CA LEU A 277 5.55 6.12 -12.69
C LEU A 277 5.49 5.40 -11.34
N LEU A 278 4.57 5.78 -10.48
CA LEU A 278 4.47 5.31 -9.11
C LEU A 278 3.03 4.91 -8.77
N LEU A 279 2.87 3.68 -8.30
CA LEU A 279 1.57 3.10 -7.93
C LEU A 279 1.00 3.78 -6.69
N GLN A 280 -0.24 4.27 -6.75
CA GLN A 280 -0.92 4.88 -5.61
C GLN A 280 -2.44 4.74 -5.73
N ASP A 281 -3.12 4.57 -4.59
CA ASP A 281 -4.59 4.61 -4.55
C ASP A 281 -5.09 6.00 -4.94
N LYS A 282 -6.16 6.05 -5.72
CA LYS A 282 -6.77 7.30 -6.20
C LYS A 282 -7.15 8.25 -5.06
N SER A 283 -7.62 7.73 -3.92
CA SER A 283 -7.98 8.54 -2.76
C SER A 283 -6.81 9.40 -2.26
N ARG A 284 -5.59 8.86 -2.30
CA ARG A 284 -4.38 9.58 -1.89
C ARG A 284 -4.01 10.67 -2.89
N SER A 285 -4.16 10.41 -4.19
CA SER A 285 -3.95 11.41 -5.24
C SER A 285 -4.96 12.57 -5.11
N LEU A 286 -6.23 12.27 -4.88
CA LEU A 286 -7.28 13.28 -4.64
C LEU A 286 -6.95 14.15 -3.42
N ALA A 287 -6.50 13.55 -2.32
CA ALA A 287 -6.14 14.29 -1.11
C ALA A 287 -4.95 15.24 -1.34
N VAL A 288 -3.93 14.79 -2.06
CA VAL A 288 -2.73 15.58 -2.39
C VAL A 288 -3.09 16.76 -3.31
N HIS A 289 -3.87 16.52 -4.36
CA HIS A 289 -4.35 17.59 -5.26
C HIS A 289 -5.24 18.61 -4.53
N SER A 290 -6.10 18.15 -3.61
CA SER A 290 -6.91 19.06 -2.79
C SER A 290 -6.06 19.94 -1.89
N ALA A 291 -5.00 19.38 -1.29
CA ALA A 291 -4.08 20.16 -0.46
C ALA A 291 -3.27 21.17 -1.29
N GLN A 292 -2.78 20.76 -2.45
CA GLN A 292 -2.06 21.65 -3.37
C GLN A 292 -2.93 22.83 -3.83
N ALA A 293 -4.22 22.59 -4.12
CA ALA A 293 -5.15 23.62 -4.56
C ALA A 293 -5.44 24.70 -3.51
N LEU A 294 -5.25 24.38 -2.21
CA LEU A 294 -5.40 25.34 -1.10
C LEU A 294 -4.12 26.12 -0.81
N LEU A 295 -3.01 25.73 -1.43
CA LEU A 295 -1.72 26.31 -1.13
C LEU A 295 -1.59 27.70 -1.78
N SER A 296 -1.29 28.71 -0.95
CA SER A 296 -0.89 30.05 -1.41
C SER A 296 0.61 30.11 -1.68
N GLU A 297 1.06 31.05 -2.50
CA GLU A 297 2.49 31.27 -2.77
C GLU A 297 3.32 31.37 -1.49
N GLY A 298 4.41 30.57 -1.44
CA GLY A 298 5.34 30.55 -0.31
C GLY A 298 4.79 29.95 0.99
N GLY A 299 3.62 29.30 0.94
CA GLY A 299 3.05 28.61 2.08
C GLY A 299 3.63 27.21 2.24
N ASP A 300 3.82 26.77 3.49
CA ASP A 300 4.27 25.42 3.83
C ASP A 300 3.07 24.47 4.08
N ILE A 301 3.32 23.18 4.00
CA ILE A 301 2.33 22.12 4.21
C ILE A 301 2.74 21.28 5.42
N ILE A 302 1.77 20.91 6.25
CA ILE A 302 1.93 19.90 7.31
C ILE A 302 1.20 18.64 6.86
N MET A 303 1.92 17.54 6.73
CA MET A 303 1.35 16.21 6.62
C MET A 303 1.32 15.60 8.02
N ALA A 304 0.13 15.40 8.57
CA ALA A 304 -0.08 15.00 9.95
C ALA A 304 0.44 13.57 10.24
N HIS A 305 0.54 12.74 9.22
CA HIS A 305 1.00 11.35 9.31
C HIS A 305 2.02 11.04 8.22
N ILE A 306 2.93 10.10 8.51
CA ILE A 306 3.85 9.59 7.48
C ILE A 306 3.06 8.97 6.32
N GLY A 307 2.06 8.13 6.65
CA GLY A 307 1.32 7.39 5.64
C GLY A 307 2.27 6.61 4.71
N SER A 308 2.07 6.79 3.40
CA SER A 308 2.96 6.23 2.38
C SER A 308 4.02 7.25 1.92
N HIS A 309 5.27 6.80 1.79
CA HIS A 309 6.34 7.62 1.20
C HIS A 309 6.01 8.07 -0.24
N LEU A 310 5.16 7.32 -0.95
CA LEU A 310 4.67 7.70 -2.29
C LEU A 310 3.75 8.91 -2.25
N THR A 311 2.89 9.01 -1.23
CA THR A 311 2.01 10.17 -1.04
C THR A 311 2.80 11.43 -0.68
N ILE A 312 3.86 11.27 0.16
CA ILE A 312 4.78 12.37 0.48
C ILE A 312 5.51 12.85 -0.78
N ALA A 313 6.02 11.92 -1.59
CA ALA A 313 6.70 12.23 -2.84
C ALA A 313 5.77 12.92 -3.84
N HIS A 314 4.53 12.46 -3.97
CA HIS A 314 3.53 13.07 -4.83
C HIS A 314 3.23 14.53 -4.43
N MET A 315 3.06 14.79 -3.13
CA MET A 315 2.93 16.16 -2.61
C MET A 315 4.16 17.02 -2.94
N SER A 316 5.37 16.46 -2.82
CA SER A 316 6.63 17.14 -3.17
C SER A 316 6.69 17.51 -4.65
N VAL A 317 6.25 16.62 -5.53
CA VAL A 317 6.23 16.86 -6.99
C VAL A 317 5.24 17.97 -7.34
N LEU A 318 4.03 17.96 -6.79
CA LEU A 318 3.01 18.96 -7.08
C LEU A 318 3.32 20.35 -6.51
N THR A 319 4.26 20.45 -5.57
CA THR A 319 4.68 21.71 -4.96
C THR A 319 6.07 22.16 -5.38
N ASN A 320 6.64 21.55 -6.42
CA ASN A 320 8.01 21.83 -6.88
C ASN A 320 8.22 23.28 -7.34
N ASP A 321 7.23 23.87 -8.00
CA ASP A 321 7.30 25.23 -8.53
C ASP A 321 7.13 26.31 -7.44
N SER A 322 6.72 25.90 -6.25
CA SER A 322 6.60 26.76 -5.07
C SER A 322 7.80 26.58 -4.15
N SER A 323 8.22 27.62 -3.44
CA SER A 323 9.25 27.52 -2.39
C SER A 323 8.72 26.84 -1.13
N SER A 324 7.66 26.04 -1.24
CA SER A 324 6.93 25.42 -0.15
C SER A 324 7.71 24.26 0.48
N ARG A 325 7.73 24.22 1.80
CA ARG A 325 8.26 23.11 2.59
C ARG A 325 7.13 22.17 2.99
N ILE A 326 7.43 20.88 3.04
CA ILE A 326 6.51 19.86 3.49
C ILE A 326 7.05 19.30 4.81
N PHE A 327 6.31 19.47 5.88
CA PHE A 327 6.61 18.91 7.20
C PHE A 327 5.81 17.62 7.39
N VAL A 328 6.50 16.51 7.63
CA VAL A 328 5.91 15.18 7.82
C VAL A 328 6.10 14.76 9.28
N CYS A 329 5.01 14.56 10.01
CA CYS A 329 5.01 14.26 11.45
C CYS A 329 5.09 12.75 11.74
N GLY A 330 5.60 12.39 12.92
CA GLY A 330 5.53 11.05 13.48
C GLY A 330 6.67 10.11 13.09
N VAL A 331 7.83 10.63 12.67
CA VAL A 331 9.00 9.81 12.29
C VAL A 331 9.81 9.45 13.53
N LYS A 332 9.35 8.45 14.30
CA LYS A 332 9.84 8.15 15.66
C LYS A 332 11.22 7.50 15.76
N SER A 333 11.72 6.86 14.69
CA SER A 333 13.00 6.16 14.74
C SER A 333 13.97 6.65 13.68
N SER A 334 15.27 6.72 14.05
CA SER A 334 16.34 7.10 13.11
C SER A 334 16.45 6.16 11.91
N ALA A 335 16.19 4.86 12.11
CA ALA A 335 16.18 3.90 11.00
C ALA A 335 15.06 4.19 10.00
N LYS A 336 13.85 4.56 10.49
CA LYS A 336 12.74 4.94 9.62
C LYS A 336 12.98 6.27 8.94
N GLU A 337 13.61 7.22 9.62
CA GLU A 337 14.01 8.49 9.02
C GLU A 337 14.99 8.27 7.87
N GLU A 338 16.01 7.43 8.06
CA GLU A 338 17.00 7.12 7.02
C GLU A 338 16.34 6.41 5.83
N GLU A 339 15.48 5.42 6.08
CA GLU A 339 14.71 4.73 5.03
C GLU A 339 13.89 5.71 4.19
N LEU A 340 13.13 6.60 4.85
CA LEU A 340 12.31 7.62 4.18
C LEU A 340 13.18 8.60 3.38
N ARG A 341 14.28 9.11 3.97
CA ARG A 341 15.21 10.03 3.28
C ARG A 341 15.78 9.39 2.02
N ASN A 342 16.21 8.13 2.11
CA ASN A 342 16.76 7.40 0.97
C ASN A 342 15.71 7.21 -0.13
N SER A 343 14.49 6.78 0.22
CA SER A 343 13.40 6.59 -0.74
C SER A 343 12.98 7.90 -1.41
N LEU A 344 12.79 8.96 -0.63
CA LEU A 344 12.37 10.27 -1.13
C LEU A 344 13.46 10.93 -1.99
N SER A 345 14.73 10.79 -1.60
CA SER A 345 15.87 11.27 -2.38
C SER A 345 15.98 10.53 -3.71
N HIS A 346 15.76 9.20 -3.72
CA HIS A 346 15.73 8.40 -4.94
C HIS A 346 14.65 8.86 -5.91
N MET A 347 13.49 9.30 -5.42
CA MET A 347 12.41 9.89 -6.22
C MET A 347 12.66 11.33 -6.64
N GLY A 348 13.70 12.00 -6.13
CA GLY A 348 14.09 13.37 -6.49
C GLY A 348 13.52 14.46 -5.57
N CYS A 349 12.88 14.11 -4.47
CA CYS A 349 12.28 15.05 -3.53
C CYS A 349 13.34 15.82 -2.73
N LYS A 350 13.15 17.13 -2.54
CA LYS A 350 14.11 18.02 -1.84
C LYS A 350 13.49 18.92 -0.78
N ASN A 351 12.18 19.15 -0.83
CA ASN A 351 11.45 20.12 0.00
C ASN A 351 10.73 19.47 1.19
N ILE A 352 11.26 18.35 1.73
CA ILE A 352 10.63 17.58 2.78
C ILE A 352 11.44 17.68 4.08
N TRP A 353 10.76 17.94 5.19
CA TRP A 353 11.27 18.01 6.57
C TRP A 353 10.56 16.96 7.42
N LEU A 354 11.29 15.99 7.93
CA LEU A 354 10.78 14.93 8.78
C LEU A 354 10.80 15.39 10.24
N LEU A 355 9.67 15.30 10.92
CA LEU A 355 9.51 15.63 12.34
C LEU A 355 9.32 14.37 13.16
N HIS A 356 10.00 14.29 14.31
CA HIS A 356 9.90 13.13 15.20
C HIS A 356 8.62 13.12 16.02
N GLU A 357 8.10 14.31 16.32
CA GLU A 357 6.89 14.50 17.12
C GLU A 357 5.66 14.01 16.36
N ASP A 358 4.70 13.41 17.06
CA ASP A 358 3.38 13.16 16.53
C ASP A 358 2.66 14.48 16.26
N PHE A 359 1.77 14.50 15.27
CA PHE A 359 1.05 15.71 14.91
C PHE A 359 0.32 16.35 16.10
N THR A 360 -0.30 15.54 16.96
CA THR A 360 -1.03 16.01 18.14
C THR A 360 -0.14 16.58 19.26
N GLU A 361 1.17 16.33 19.21
CA GLU A 361 2.16 16.86 20.14
C GLU A 361 2.70 18.24 19.69
N LEU A 362 2.55 18.57 18.39
CA LEU A 362 3.01 19.85 17.85
C LEU A 362 2.17 21.00 18.38
N GLN A 363 2.84 22.06 18.77
CA GLN A 363 2.16 23.28 19.19
C GLN A 363 1.84 24.18 17.99
N SER A 364 0.65 24.76 17.96
CA SER A 364 0.23 25.71 16.93
C SER A 364 1.09 26.98 16.86
N THR A 365 1.93 27.20 17.89
CA THR A 365 2.88 28.33 17.99
C THR A 365 4.30 27.96 17.62
N ASP A 366 4.55 26.74 17.15
CA ASP A 366 5.88 26.28 16.77
C ASP A 366 6.45 27.16 15.65
N SER A 367 7.63 27.73 15.89
CA SER A 367 8.30 28.63 14.96
C SER A 367 8.70 27.95 13.63
N ARG A 368 8.93 26.64 13.64
CA ARG A 368 9.22 25.86 12.43
C ARG A 368 8.05 25.91 11.45
N LEU A 369 6.82 25.97 11.98
CA LEU A 369 5.57 25.87 11.24
C LEU A 369 4.92 27.23 10.97
N GLU A 370 5.65 28.33 11.16
CA GLU A 370 5.11 29.68 11.06
C GLU A 370 4.51 30.02 9.69
N LYS A 371 5.05 29.43 8.61
CA LYS A 371 4.58 29.58 7.23
C LYS A 371 3.58 28.50 6.80
N ALA A 372 3.20 27.57 7.69
CA ALA A 372 2.25 26.53 7.35
C ALA A 372 0.88 27.13 6.99
N LYS A 373 0.39 26.82 5.81
CA LYS A 373 -0.90 27.27 5.26
C LYS A 373 -1.91 26.15 5.09
N VAL A 374 -1.42 24.94 4.89
CA VAL A 374 -2.27 23.77 4.65
C VAL A 374 -1.88 22.64 5.57
N ILE A 375 -2.86 21.95 6.13
CA ILE A 375 -2.70 20.67 6.81
C ILE A 375 -3.36 19.59 5.97
N LEU A 376 -2.60 18.55 5.63
CA LEU A 376 -3.12 17.32 5.03
C LEU A 376 -3.23 16.25 6.13
N LEU A 377 -4.47 15.89 6.44
CA LEU A 377 -4.82 14.92 7.48
C LEU A 377 -5.33 13.64 6.83
N LEU A 378 -4.51 12.59 6.86
CA LEU A 378 -4.80 11.25 6.37
C LEU A 378 -4.79 10.27 7.56
N PRO A 379 -5.79 10.32 8.44
CA PRO A 379 -5.77 9.58 9.69
C PRO A 379 -5.87 8.08 9.46
N GLU A 380 -5.48 7.31 10.46
CA GLU A 380 -5.81 5.89 10.49
C GLU A 380 -7.32 5.71 10.50
N CYS A 381 -7.84 4.86 9.61
CA CYS A 381 -9.27 4.59 9.45
C CYS A 381 -9.49 3.08 9.22
N SER A 382 -10.75 2.65 9.24
CA SER A 382 -11.14 1.26 8.99
C SER A 382 -10.63 0.68 7.67
N GLY A 383 -10.42 1.54 6.65
CA GLY A 383 -9.79 1.14 5.38
C GLY A 383 -10.61 0.18 4.50
N LEU A 384 -11.86 -0.15 4.87
CA LEU A 384 -12.68 -1.11 4.12
C LEU A 384 -13.10 -0.62 2.73
N GLY A 385 -13.01 0.68 2.48
CA GLY A 385 -13.25 1.28 1.16
C GLY A 385 -12.03 1.25 0.23
N ALA A 386 -10.83 0.96 0.73
CA ALA A 386 -9.61 0.95 -0.07
C ALA A 386 -9.69 0.00 -1.27
N ALA A 387 -8.99 0.34 -2.35
CA ALA A 387 -8.90 -0.52 -3.54
C ALA A 387 -8.24 -1.85 -3.20
N ASN A 388 -7.13 -1.80 -2.49
CA ASN A 388 -6.41 -2.97 -2.00
C ASN A 388 -6.03 -2.77 -0.52
N PRO A 389 -6.77 -3.37 0.41
CA PRO A 389 -6.47 -3.23 1.85
C PRO A 389 -5.11 -3.79 2.26
N MET A 390 -4.60 -4.82 1.58
CA MET A 390 -3.24 -5.33 1.82
C MET A 390 -2.18 -4.28 1.47
N GLU A 391 -2.36 -3.56 0.35
CA GLU A 391 -1.48 -2.44 -0.02
C GLU A 391 -1.54 -1.32 1.02
N LEU A 392 -2.70 -1.05 1.59
CA LEU A 392 -2.86 -0.05 2.64
C LEU A 392 -2.04 -0.42 3.91
N ILE A 393 -2.09 -1.70 4.33
CA ILE A 393 -1.28 -2.20 5.44
C ILE A 393 0.22 -2.06 5.15
N LEU A 394 0.63 -2.45 3.95
CA LEU A 394 2.04 -2.45 3.57
C LEU A 394 2.59 -1.05 3.36
N SER A 395 1.88 -0.20 2.61
CA SER A 395 2.37 1.13 2.24
C SER A 395 2.26 2.15 3.38
N GLU A 396 1.21 2.06 4.21
CA GLU A 396 0.95 2.99 5.32
C GLU A 396 1.34 2.42 6.69
N GLN A 397 1.93 1.21 6.72
CA GLN A 397 2.36 0.52 7.95
C GLN A 397 1.24 0.40 8.99
N ARG A 398 0.03 0.12 8.51
CA ARG A 398 -1.14 -0.07 9.36
C ARG A 398 -1.06 -1.34 10.18
N ASP A 399 -1.87 -1.40 11.23
CA ASP A 399 -2.00 -2.57 12.08
C ASP A 399 -2.52 -3.79 11.27
N ALA A 400 -1.97 -4.96 11.59
CA ALA A 400 -2.43 -6.24 11.07
C ALA A 400 -3.91 -6.54 11.41
N GLY A 401 -4.48 -5.90 12.42
CA GLY A 401 -5.88 -6.00 12.79
C GLY A 401 -6.88 -5.65 11.68
N LEU A 402 -6.44 -4.87 10.66
CA LEU A 402 -7.24 -4.65 9.45
C LEU A 402 -7.52 -5.96 8.68
N LEU A 403 -6.62 -6.93 8.71
CA LEU A 403 -6.86 -8.23 8.06
C LEU A 403 -7.99 -9.02 8.73
N GLN A 404 -8.15 -8.86 10.04
CA GLN A 404 -9.27 -9.47 10.77
C GLN A 404 -10.61 -8.80 10.40
N ASP A 405 -10.64 -7.47 10.33
CA ASP A 405 -11.83 -6.72 9.89
C ASP A 405 -12.25 -7.10 8.47
N LEU A 406 -11.28 -7.30 7.57
CA LEU A 406 -11.52 -7.77 6.20
C LEU A 406 -12.17 -9.16 6.16
N LEU A 407 -11.69 -10.09 7.00
CA LEU A 407 -12.27 -11.44 7.09
C LEU A 407 -13.71 -11.41 7.57
N GLN A 408 -14.01 -10.52 8.53
CA GLN A 408 -15.35 -10.34 9.07
C GLN A 408 -16.26 -9.56 8.13
N GLY A 409 -15.69 -8.68 7.30
CA GLY A 409 -16.42 -7.78 6.41
C GLY A 409 -17.02 -6.56 7.12
N PHE A 410 -16.68 -6.35 8.39
CA PHE A 410 -17.10 -5.19 9.20
C PHE A 410 -16.08 -4.89 10.29
N VAL A 411 -16.13 -3.68 10.82
CA VAL A 411 -15.37 -3.26 12.01
C VAL A 411 -16.31 -3.29 13.23
N SER A 412 -15.81 -3.76 14.37
CA SER A 412 -16.61 -3.75 15.60
C SER A 412 -16.93 -2.31 16.04
N GLU A 413 -18.10 -2.11 16.67
CA GLU A 413 -18.53 -0.80 17.15
C GLU A 413 -17.53 -0.15 18.10
N ASP A 414 -16.91 -0.94 18.99
CA ASP A 414 -15.88 -0.46 19.90
C ASP A 414 -14.65 0.06 19.15
N LYS A 415 -14.16 -0.70 18.17
CA LYS A 415 -13.00 -0.29 17.36
C LYS A 415 -13.33 0.93 16.50
N LEU A 416 -14.51 0.97 15.90
CA LEU A 416 -15.01 2.10 15.11
C LEU A 416 -15.09 3.37 15.96
N SER A 417 -15.60 3.25 17.20
CA SER A 417 -15.68 4.36 18.14
C SER A 417 -14.29 4.89 18.51
N ILE A 418 -13.33 4.01 18.77
CA ILE A 418 -11.93 4.40 19.07
C ILE A 418 -11.29 5.12 17.89
N LEU A 419 -11.47 4.61 16.67
CA LEU A 419 -10.95 5.26 15.47
C LEU A 419 -11.56 6.64 15.25
N ALA A 420 -12.89 6.75 15.35
CA ALA A 420 -13.60 8.01 15.17
C ALA A 420 -13.22 9.06 16.24
N GLU A 421 -13.04 8.65 17.50
CA GLU A 421 -12.60 9.55 18.58
C GLU A 421 -11.17 10.06 18.33
N ARG A 422 -10.25 9.18 17.90
CA ARG A 422 -8.89 9.56 17.56
C ARG A 422 -8.85 10.55 16.39
N GLN A 423 -9.59 10.27 15.33
CA GLN A 423 -9.72 11.14 14.15
C GLN A 423 -10.30 12.50 14.52
N LEU A 424 -11.33 12.52 15.40
CA LEU A 424 -11.92 13.74 15.89
C LEU A 424 -10.90 14.59 16.66
N ASN A 425 -10.14 13.98 17.56
CA ASN A 425 -9.10 14.66 18.34
C ASN A 425 -8.01 15.24 17.42
N GLU A 426 -7.58 14.53 16.41
CA GLU A 426 -6.60 14.99 15.41
C GLU A 426 -7.15 16.18 14.61
N LEU A 427 -8.40 16.12 14.16
CA LEU A 427 -9.03 17.21 13.40
C LEU A 427 -9.24 18.45 14.29
N ILE A 428 -9.70 18.28 15.53
CA ILE A 428 -9.81 19.39 16.51
C ILE A 428 -8.43 20.02 16.76
N HIS A 429 -7.39 19.18 16.82
CA HIS A 429 -6.01 19.70 16.97
C HIS A 429 -5.59 20.52 15.77
N ALA A 430 -5.90 20.09 14.56
CA ALA A 430 -5.62 20.84 13.32
C ALA A 430 -6.30 22.22 13.30
N LEU A 431 -7.54 22.31 13.83
CA LEU A 431 -8.27 23.58 13.92
C LEU A 431 -7.59 24.64 14.81
N LYS A 432 -6.67 24.23 15.69
CA LYS A 432 -5.92 25.14 16.59
C LYS A 432 -4.80 25.93 15.90
N PHE A 433 -4.38 25.52 14.69
CA PHE A 433 -3.29 26.16 13.95
C PHE A 433 -3.74 27.47 13.31
N ASN A 434 -3.54 28.58 13.99
CA ASN A 434 -4.09 29.90 13.65
C ASN A 434 -3.61 30.48 12.30
N LYS A 435 -2.44 30.06 11.79
CA LYS A 435 -1.85 30.52 10.53
C LYS A 435 -2.24 29.64 9.33
N VAL A 436 -2.78 28.47 9.61
CA VAL A 436 -3.27 27.53 8.60
C VAL A 436 -4.58 28.06 8.01
N GLN A 437 -4.65 28.06 6.69
CA GLN A 437 -5.79 28.58 5.92
C GLN A 437 -6.73 27.45 5.48
N GLY A 438 -6.16 26.27 5.21
CA GLY A 438 -6.93 25.11 4.73
C GLY A 438 -6.53 23.80 5.40
N ILE A 439 -7.50 22.94 5.61
CA ILE A 439 -7.31 21.58 6.11
C ILE A 439 -8.00 20.63 5.14
N VAL A 440 -7.27 19.60 4.70
CA VAL A 440 -7.82 18.50 3.92
C VAL A 440 -7.87 17.27 4.81
N TYR A 441 -9.06 16.74 5.03
CA TYR A 441 -9.31 15.51 5.76
C TYR A 441 -9.77 14.43 4.78
N CYS A 442 -9.07 13.28 4.73
CA CYS A 442 -9.39 12.22 3.79
C CYS A 442 -9.23 10.84 4.43
N THR A 443 -10.24 9.98 4.24
CA THR A 443 -10.25 8.57 4.68
C THR A 443 -10.58 7.63 3.53
N CYS A 444 -10.29 6.34 3.71
CA CYS A 444 -10.80 5.24 2.89
C CYS A 444 -11.87 4.44 3.65
N SER A 445 -12.58 5.07 4.58
CA SER A 445 -13.66 4.45 5.34
C SER A 445 -14.98 4.54 4.60
N VAL A 446 -15.81 3.53 4.79
CA VAL A 446 -17.23 3.52 4.37
C VAL A 446 -18.18 3.96 5.47
N TYR A 447 -17.67 4.19 6.68
CA TYR A 447 -18.47 4.50 7.87
C TYR A 447 -18.65 6.01 8.06
N PRO A 448 -19.91 6.50 8.19
CA PRO A 448 -20.19 7.90 8.49
C PRO A 448 -19.53 8.38 9.81
N GLU A 449 -19.34 7.46 10.77
CA GLU A 449 -18.70 7.71 12.06
C GLU A 449 -17.28 8.21 11.92
N GLU A 450 -16.55 7.74 10.90
CA GLU A 450 -15.17 8.16 10.60
C GLU A 450 -15.12 9.32 9.58
N ASN A 451 -16.23 9.66 8.97
CA ASN A 451 -16.35 10.59 7.85
C ASN A 451 -17.09 11.86 8.27
N GLU A 452 -18.36 12.01 7.90
CA GLU A 452 -19.14 13.22 8.10
C GLU A 452 -19.33 13.57 9.57
N LEU A 453 -19.49 12.56 10.42
CA LEU A 453 -19.75 12.80 11.84
C LEU A 453 -18.51 13.35 12.55
N VAL A 454 -17.31 12.92 12.16
CA VAL A 454 -16.05 13.49 12.66
C VAL A 454 -15.95 14.96 12.27
N VAL A 455 -16.17 15.28 10.99
CA VAL A 455 -16.04 16.66 10.50
C VAL A 455 -17.08 17.58 11.14
N LYS A 456 -18.36 17.16 11.21
CA LYS A 456 -19.44 17.93 11.84
C LYS A 456 -19.14 18.22 13.32
N LYS A 457 -18.78 17.19 14.10
CA LYS A 457 -18.41 17.34 15.51
C LYS A 457 -17.19 18.24 15.74
N ALA A 458 -16.18 18.12 14.86
CA ALA A 458 -14.98 18.97 14.96
C ALA A 458 -15.33 20.46 14.75
N LEU A 459 -16.15 20.76 13.76
CA LEU A 459 -16.59 22.13 13.48
C LEU A 459 -17.46 22.70 14.61
N GLU A 460 -18.35 21.90 15.20
CA GLU A 460 -19.18 22.28 16.35
C GLU A 460 -18.31 22.60 17.58
N SER A 461 -17.29 21.77 17.87
CA SER A 461 -16.39 21.97 19.01
C SER A 461 -15.48 23.19 18.87
N GLY A 462 -15.16 23.59 17.64
CA GLY A 462 -14.32 24.77 17.33
C GLY A 462 -15.01 26.10 17.62
N VAL A 463 -16.34 26.11 17.81
CA VAL A 463 -17.12 27.33 18.08
C VAL A 463 -17.12 27.72 19.57
N GLU A 464 -16.86 26.76 20.47
CA GLU A 464 -16.86 27.03 21.91
C GLU A 464 -15.48 27.53 22.42
N GLY A 465 -15.30 28.85 22.45
CA GLY A 465 -14.38 29.44 23.42
C GLY A 465 -13.13 30.18 22.93
N HIS A 466 -12.84 30.37 21.65
CA HIS A 466 -11.64 31.08 21.21
C HIS A 466 -11.93 32.21 20.23
N LYS A 467 -11.19 33.34 20.40
CA LYS A 467 -11.12 34.49 19.48
C LYS A 467 -10.47 34.13 18.11
N VAL A 468 -10.52 32.88 17.70
CA VAL A 468 -9.94 32.36 16.47
C VAL A 468 -11.02 32.33 15.42
N ARG A 469 -10.70 32.78 14.20
CA ARG A 469 -11.59 32.74 13.06
C ARG A 469 -12.04 31.29 12.81
N PRO A 470 -13.35 31.02 12.72
CA PRO A 470 -13.84 29.67 12.52
C PRO A 470 -13.43 29.13 11.15
N TYR A 471 -13.35 27.81 11.08
CA TYR A 471 -13.28 27.12 9.80
C TYR A 471 -14.69 26.83 9.31
N ARG A 472 -14.83 26.78 8.00
CA ARG A 472 -16.06 26.33 7.34
C ARG A 472 -15.73 25.20 6.37
N LEU A 473 -16.68 24.34 6.16
CA LEU A 473 -16.62 23.35 5.10
C LEU A 473 -16.81 24.04 3.76
N ILE A 474 -15.97 23.69 2.77
CA ILE A 474 -16.09 24.18 1.40
C ILE A 474 -16.13 23.01 0.42
N PRO A 475 -16.80 23.14 -0.75
CA PRO A 475 -16.78 22.12 -1.77
C PRO A 475 -15.35 21.77 -2.20
N SER A 476 -15.09 20.50 -2.43
CA SER A 476 -13.85 20.04 -3.05
C SER A 476 -13.71 20.60 -4.46
N ILE A 477 -12.47 20.75 -4.95
CA ILE A 477 -12.17 21.10 -6.35
C ILE A 477 -12.72 20.08 -7.36
N PHE A 478 -13.08 18.89 -6.89
CA PHE A 478 -13.63 17.79 -7.70
C PHE A 478 -15.17 17.75 -7.69
N SER A 479 -15.83 18.55 -6.83
CA SER A 479 -17.27 18.60 -6.77
C SER A 479 -17.81 19.31 -8.02
N THR A 480 -18.72 18.67 -8.74
CA THR A 480 -19.48 19.33 -9.80
C THR A 480 -20.42 20.33 -9.14
N CYS A 481 -20.39 21.60 -9.57
CA CYS A 481 -21.32 22.60 -9.09
C CYS A 481 -22.74 22.20 -9.50
N SER A 482 -23.49 21.52 -8.59
CA SER A 482 -24.92 21.44 -8.66
C SER A 482 -25.49 22.60 -7.84
N ASP A 483 -26.55 23.27 -8.34
CA ASP A 483 -27.16 24.44 -7.72
C ASP A 483 -27.96 24.11 -6.42
N SER A 484 -27.74 22.94 -5.81
CA SER A 484 -28.41 22.51 -4.58
C SER A 484 -27.52 22.76 -3.35
N GLU A 485 -28.06 23.50 -2.38
CA GLU A 485 -27.40 23.87 -1.12
C GLU A 485 -27.53 22.79 -0.02
N SER A 486 -27.57 21.50 -0.36
CA SER A 486 -27.64 20.46 0.68
C SER A 486 -26.26 20.29 1.35
N SER A 487 -26.25 20.15 2.68
CA SER A 487 -25.01 19.99 3.46
C SER A 487 -24.18 18.77 3.05
N ASP A 488 -24.77 17.78 2.41
CA ASP A 488 -24.13 16.55 1.98
C ASP A 488 -23.34 16.74 0.66
N GLU A 489 -23.64 17.77 -0.13
CA GLU A 489 -22.90 18.12 -1.36
C GLU A 489 -21.56 18.83 -1.10
N MET A 490 -21.31 19.25 0.13
CA MET A 490 -20.05 19.85 0.54
C MET A 490 -18.92 18.83 0.69
N PHE A 491 -19.24 17.56 0.88
CA PHE A 491 -18.28 16.46 0.95
C PHE A 491 -18.07 15.84 -0.43
N PHE A 492 -16.82 15.49 -0.73
CA PHE A 492 -16.56 14.64 -1.88
C PHE A 492 -16.51 13.19 -1.43
N LYS A 493 -17.34 12.36 -2.04
CA LYS A 493 -17.42 10.94 -1.76
C LYS A 493 -17.32 10.12 -3.04
N MET A 494 -16.58 9.04 -2.96
CA MET A 494 -16.63 7.96 -3.93
C MET A 494 -17.01 6.68 -3.18
N GLU A 495 -18.15 6.11 -3.57
CA GLU A 495 -18.56 4.82 -3.03
C GLU A 495 -17.70 3.70 -3.63
N PRO A 496 -17.33 2.68 -2.83
CA PRO A 496 -16.64 1.51 -3.35
C PRO A 496 -17.48 0.79 -4.41
N SER A 497 -16.92 0.62 -5.60
CA SER A 497 -17.55 -0.07 -6.73
C SER A 497 -16.56 -0.98 -7.47
N GLU A 498 -16.96 -1.56 -8.59
CA GLU A 498 -16.06 -2.34 -9.46
C GLU A 498 -15.05 -1.48 -10.22
N ILE A 499 -15.27 -0.17 -10.32
CA ILE A 499 -14.41 0.76 -11.06
C ILE A 499 -13.77 1.84 -10.19
N SER A 500 -14.16 1.94 -8.91
CA SER A 500 -13.58 2.94 -7.99
C SER A 500 -13.36 2.41 -6.58
N SER A 501 -12.28 2.87 -5.96
CA SER A 501 -12.06 2.71 -4.51
C SER A 501 -12.95 3.69 -3.74
N GLY A 502 -13.28 3.32 -2.49
CA GLY A 502 -13.96 4.24 -1.58
C GLY A 502 -13.04 5.39 -1.16
N CYS A 503 -13.59 6.59 -1.17
CA CYS A 503 -12.90 7.78 -0.70
C CYS A 503 -13.90 8.76 -0.10
N PHE A 504 -13.58 9.24 1.10
CA PHE A 504 -14.24 10.40 1.69
C PHE A 504 -13.22 11.53 1.80
N LEU A 505 -13.60 12.73 1.37
CA LEU A 505 -12.75 13.91 1.42
C LEU A 505 -13.56 15.14 1.84
N ALA A 506 -13.07 15.83 2.87
CA ALA A 506 -13.59 17.09 3.35
C ALA A 506 -12.51 18.17 3.28
N VAL A 507 -12.89 19.34 2.79
CA VAL A 507 -12.02 20.51 2.69
C VAL A 507 -12.56 21.60 3.62
N LEU A 508 -11.73 22.00 4.57
CA LEU A 508 -12.06 23.08 5.51
C LEU A 508 -11.20 24.30 5.22
N GLU A 509 -11.83 25.44 5.10
CA GLU A 509 -11.18 26.72 4.86
C GLU A 509 -11.44 27.68 6.01
N ARG A 510 -10.42 28.43 6.43
CA ARG A 510 -10.58 29.46 7.46
C ARG A 510 -11.31 30.66 6.89
N GLU A 511 -12.32 31.15 7.59
CA GLU A 511 -13.07 32.34 7.18
C GLU A 511 -12.18 33.59 7.11
N VAL A 512 -12.19 34.29 5.96
CA VAL A 512 -11.52 35.55 5.76
C VAL A 512 -12.48 36.68 6.12
N ASN A 513 -12.10 37.60 7.01
CA ASN A 513 -12.89 38.80 7.28
C ASN A 513 -13.07 39.64 6.02
N LYS A 514 -14.27 39.71 5.51
CA LYS A 514 -14.64 40.60 4.37
C LYS A 514 -14.54 42.11 4.68
N HIS A 515 -14.09 42.49 5.89
CA HIS A 515 -14.07 43.89 6.32
C HIS A 515 -12.81 44.72 5.94
N PHE A 516 -11.82 44.14 5.25
CA PHE A 516 -10.58 44.87 4.91
C PHE A 516 -10.20 44.89 3.42
N CYS A 517 -11.04 44.42 2.51
CA CYS A 517 -10.77 44.53 1.06
C CYS A 517 -11.96 45.09 0.29
N SER A 518 -12.28 46.37 0.53
CA SER A 518 -12.91 47.21 -0.48
C SER A 518 -11.80 47.88 -1.31
N ASN A 519 -11.20 47.18 -2.23
CA ASN A 519 -10.41 47.61 -3.39
C ASN A 519 -9.26 46.65 -3.70
N GLU A 520 -9.54 45.44 -4.03
CA GLU A 520 -8.65 44.70 -4.93
C GLU A 520 -9.52 43.68 -5.72
N HIS A 521 -9.53 43.90 -7.02
CA HIS A 521 -10.14 42.99 -7.98
C HIS A 521 -9.50 41.60 -7.83
N PHE A 522 -10.27 40.63 -7.37
CA PHE A 522 -9.90 39.22 -7.50
C PHE A 522 -9.83 38.88 -8.99
N PRO A 523 -8.71 38.39 -9.50
CA PRO A 523 -8.69 37.86 -10.85
C PRO A 523 -9.58 36.58 -10.89
N GLN A 524 -10.55 36.63 -11.78
CA GLN A 524 -11.38 35.47 -12.15
C GLN A 524 -10.54 34.42 -12.93
N SER A 525 -9.49 33.87 -12.33
CA SER A 525 -8.60 32.90 -13.00
C SER A 525 -8.83 31.44 -12.56
N ARG A 526 -10.00 31.13 -11.94
CA ARG A 526 -10.34 29.73 -11.65
C ARG A 526 -11.08 28.99 -12.80
N LYS A 527 -11.20 29.61 -13.99
CA LYS A 527 -11.90 28.99 -15.15
C LYS A 527 -10.99 28.45 -16.25
N HIS A 528 -9.66 28.37 -16.06
CA HIS A 528 -8.76 27.98 -17.16
C HIS A 528 -7.86 26.77 -16.88
N VAL A 529 -8.34 25.71 -16.22
CA VAL A 529 -7.60 24.43 -16.13
C VAL A 529 -8.38 23.26 -16.73
N LEU A 530 -9.45 23.54 -17.47
CA LEU A 530 -10.19 22.49 -18.18
C LEU A 530 -10.26 22.81 -19.69
N THR A 531 -9.13 23.02 -20.34
CA THR A 531 -9.03 22.88 -21.82
C THR A 531 -7.57 22.79 -22.21
N ILE A 532 -7.04 21.59 -22.26
CA ILE A 532 -6.18 21.02 -23.31
C ILE A 532 -6.21 19.51 -23.12
#